data_ba23b83d16728ff8bd2f162049bdc2fa
#
_entry.id   ba23b83d16728ff8bd2f162049bdc2fa
#
_cell.length_a   1.000
_cell.length_b   1.000
_cell.length_c   1.000
_cell.angle_alpha   90.00
_cell.angle_beta   90.00
_cell.angle_gamma   90.00
#
_symmetry.space_group_name_H-M   'P 1'
#
loop_
_entity.id
_entity.type
_entity.pdbx_description
1 polymer ?
#
loop_
_entity_poly.entity_id
_entity_poly.type
_entity_poly.pdbx_seq_one_letter_code
_entity_poly.pdbx_strand_id
1 'polypeptide(L)'
;MYLERFRLDGKTAFITGGGRGIGLSTAEALAEAGAKVIISDLDAKVLTAGRDELKQKGYEVDAVQLDVTDSKAVAAAARAANERHGAVDILIANAGIAWPDTPGEGMSDEVWLKVVDVDLNGAYWSCREFARLMLERGRGAIVTLGSMSGLISNKPQRQAHYNAAKAAVHHMTRSLAGEWAERGVRVNCVAPTYVDTPMSRPGFTNPVMMPVWMEMTPMKRVARDDEIASTILFLATDASSAMTGAVVVVDCGYTIW
;
A
#
# COMPACT_ATOMS: atom_id res chain seq x y z
N MET A 1 -26.81 -6.58 4.55
CA MET A 1 -27.15 -5.18 4.25
C MET A 1 -25.91 -4.44 3.82
N TYR A 2 -25.98 -3.13 3.44
CA TYR A 2 -24.80 -2.45 2.87
C TYR A 2 -23.61 -2.35 3.83
N LEU A 3 -23.81 -1.99 5.10
CA LEU A 3 -22.73 -1.89 6.08
C LEU A 3 -22.08 -3.24 6.41
N GLU A 4 -22.83 -4.33 6.35
CA GLU A 4 -22.28 -5.68 6.54
C GLU A 4 -21.22 -6.05 5.50
N ARG A 5 -21.29 -5.47 4.31
CA ARG A 5 -20.28 -5.70 3.26
C ARG A 5 -18.92 -5.11 3.59
N PHE A 6 -18.83 -4.20 4.55
CA PHE A 6 -17.56 -3.65 5.05
C PHE A 6 -16.97 -4.45 6.21
N ARG A 7 -17.67 -5.48 6.72
CA ARG A 7 -17.19 -6.32 7.80
C ARG A 7 -16.16 -7.33 7.29
N LEU A 8 -15.16 -7.58 8.15
CA LEU A 8 -14.06 -8.51 7.90
C LEU A 8 -13.95 -9.60 8.97
N ASP A 9 -15.06 -9.89 9.68
CA ASP A 9 -15.10 -10.91 10.71
C ASP A 9 -14.65 -12.27 10.16
N GLY A 10 -13.66 -12.89 10.84
CA GLY A 10 -13.09 -14.16 10.43
C GLY A 10 -12.11 -14.09 9.24
N LYS A 11 -11.81 -12.90 8.72
CA LYS A 11 -10.78 -12.69 7.69
C LYS A 11 -9.43 -12.39 8.30
N THR A 12 -8.37 -12.74 7.59
CA THR A 12 -7.00 -12.38 7.95
C THR A 12 -6.40 -11.47 6.89
N ALA A 13 -5.81 -10.37 7.31
CA ALA A 13 -5.13 -9.40 6.47
C ALA A 13 -3.64 -9.33 6.77
N PHE A 14 -2.81 -9.28 5.73
CA PHE A 14 -1.37 -9.05 5.82
C PHE A 14 -1.02 -7.71 5.17
N ILE A 15 -0.23 -6.88 5.86
CA ILE A 15 0.13 -5.52 5.42
C ILE A 15 1.64 -5.38 5.40
N THR A 16 2.22 -5.10 4.25
CA THR A 16 3.65 -4.74 4.14
C THR A 16 3.85 -3.24 4.39
N GLY A 17 4.95 -2.87 5.09
CA GLY A 17 5.15 -1.48 5.51
C GLY A 17 4.07 -0.99 6.48
N GLY A 18 3.59 -1.89 7.36
CA GLY A 18 2.47 -1.65 8.27
C GLY A 18 2.84 -0.98 9.58
N GLY A 19 4.12 -0.67 9.81
CA GLY A 19 4.58 -0.12 11.09
C GLY A 19 4.32 1.38 11.28
N ARG A 20 3.94 2.11 10.23
CA ARG A 20 3.67 3.56 10.28
C ARG A 20 2.85 4.07 9.09
N GLY A 21 2.36 5.32 9.19
CA GLY A 21 1.68 6.04 8.11
C GLY A 21 0.49 5.27 7.54
N ILE A 22 0.33 5.27 6.21
CA ILE A 22 -0.82 4.64 5.53
C ILE A 22 -0.97 3.16 5.93
N GLY A 23 0.14 2.41 6.03
CA GLY A 23 0.09 1.01 6.41
C GLY A 23 -0.45 0.79 7.82
N LEU A 24 -0.03 1.61 8.79
CA LEU A 24 -0.50 1.52 10.17
C LEU A 24 -1.98 1.95 10.29
N SER A 25 -2.36 3.04 9.65
CA SER A 25 -3.75 3.50 9.60
C SER A 25 -4.67 2.47 8.91
N THR A 26 -4.14 1.80 7.87
CA THR A 26 -4.85 0.68 7.22
C THR A 26 -5.00 -0.52 8.17
N ALA A 27 -3.97 -0.84 8.96
CA ALA A 27 -4.04 -1.91 9.94
C ALA A 27 -5.13 -1.66 10.98
N GLU A 28 -5.24 -0.41 11.45
CA GLU A 28 -6.30 0.02 12.35
C GLU A 28 -7.69 -0.16 11.71
N ALA A 29 -7.89 0.37 10.50
CA ALA A 29 -9.17 0.28 9.80
C ALA A 29 -9.63 -1.17 9.54
N LEU A 30 -8.68 -2.06 9.16
CA LEU A 30 -9.01 -3.47 8.93
C LEU A 30 -9.31 -4.21 10.25
N ALA A 31 -8.59 -3.88 11.33
CA ALA A 31 -8.86 -4.44 12.66
C ALA A 31 -10.21 -3.98 13.21
N GLU A 32 -10.57 -2.69 13.06
CA GLU A 32 -11.88 -2.15 13.42
C GLU A 32 -13.01 -2.84 12.65
N ALA A 33 -12.78 -3.17 11.38
CA ALA A 33 -13.74 -3.94 10.57
C ALA A 33 -13.86 -5.41 10.99
N GLY A 34 -13.02 -5.92 11.90
CA GLY A 34 -13.08 -7.28 12.45
C GLY A 34 -12.04 -8.25 11.91
N ALA A 35 -11.09 -7.79 11.09
CA ALA A 35 -10.03 -8.67 10.58
C ALA A 35 -9.00 -9.03 11.67
N LYS A 36 -8.41 -10.22 11.55
CA LYS A 36 -7.12 -10.52 12.16
C LYS A 36 -6.03 -9.86 11.31
N VAL A 37 -5.23 -8.99 11.91
CA VAL A 37 -4.24 -8.20 11.17
C VAL A 37 -2.82 -8.64 11.50
N ILE A 38 -2.02 -8.77 10.45
CA ILE A 38 -0.57 -9.01 10.53
C ILE A 38 0.11 -7.82 9.85
N ILE A 39 0.92 -7.08 10.59
CA ILE A 39 1.74 -6.01 10.04
C ILE A 39 3.17 -6.48 9.81
N SER A 40 3.81 -5.98 8.76
CA SER A 40 5.25 -6.20 8.56
C SER A 40 5.97 -4.90 8.21
N ASP A 41 7.22 -4.79 8.62
CA ASP A 41 8.11 -3.68 8.29
C ASP A 41 9.56 -4.16 8.28
N LEU A 42 10.42 -3.47 7.55
CA LEU A 42 11.86 -3.73 7.53
C LEU A 42 12.51 -3.37 8.87
N ASP A 43 12.11 -2.23 9.45
CA ASP A 43 12.65 -1.72 10.70
C ASP A 43 11.88 -2.30 11.90
N ALA A 44 12.55 -3.13 12.67
CA ALA A 44 11.98 -3.77 13.85
C ALA A 44 11.50 -2.77 14.93
N LYS A 45 12.12 -1.57 15.02
CA LYS A 45 11.68 -0.54 15.98
C LYS A 45 10.39 0.12 15.52
N VAL A 46 10.30 0.45 14.23
CA VAL A 46 9.06 0.98 13.61
C VAL A 46 7.93 -0.02 13.74
N LEU A 47 8.21 -1.29 13.47
CA LEU A 47 7.24 -2.38 13.58
C LEU A 47 6.71 -2.53 15.01
N THR A 48 7.61 -2.52 16.01
CA THR A 48 7.24 -2.64 17.42
C THR A 48 6.40 -1.43 17.86
N ALA A 49 6.82 -0.23 17.51
CA ALA A 49 6.08 1.00 17.84
C ALA A 49 4.67 1.00 17.26
N GLY A 50 4.52 0.60 15.97
CA GLY A 50 3.21 0.52 15.33
C GLY A 50 2.29 -0.53 15.95
N ARG A 51 2.84 -1.72 16.28
CA ARG A 51 2.08 -2.75 17.01
C ARG A 51 1.60 -2.24 18.36
N ASP A 52 2.49 -1.61 19.13
CA ASP A 52 2.16 -1.12 20.46
C ASP A 52 1.15 0.05 20.42
N GLU A 53 1.18 0.90 19.39
CA GLU A 53 0.17 1.92 19.14
C GLU A 53 -1.22 1.30 18.89
N LEU A 54 -1.31 0.30 18.02
CA LEU A 54 -2.57 -0.41 17.76
C LEU A 54 -3.09 -1.10 19.02
N LYS A 55 -2.21 -1.71 19.82
CA LYS A 55 -2.58 -2.33 21.08
C LYS A 55 -3.16 -1.32 22.08
N GLN A 56 -2.59 -0.10 22.17
CA GLN A 56 -3.14 0.96 23.02
C GLN A 56 -4.55 1.40 22.59
N LYS A 57 -4.86 1.27 21.31
CA LYS A 57 -6.20 1.50 20.75
C LYS A 57 -7.16 0.31 20.90
N GLY A 58 -6.69 -0.80 21.48
CA GLY A 58 -7.49 -2.01 21.73
C GLY A 58 -7.44 -3.04 20.61
N TYR A 59 -6.55 -2.91 19.63
CA TYR A 59 -6.39 -3.85 18.52
C TYR A 59 -5.15 -4.73 18.73
N GLU A 60 -5.37 -6.04 18.88
CA GLU A 60 -4.26 -7.00 18.92
C GLU A 60 -3.89 -7.39 17.47
N VAL A 61 -2.63 -7.15 17.10
CA VAL A 61 -2.09 -7.47 15.79
C VAL A 61 -0.80 -8.27 15.90
N ASP A 62 -0.59 -9.18 14.96
CA ASP A 62 0.69 -9.85 14.82
C ASP A 62 1.69 -8.95 14.06
N ALA A 63 2.99 -9.15 14.34
CA ALA A 63 4.06 -8.36 13.75
C ALA A 63 5.18 -9.26 13.23
N VAL A 64 5.62 -9.03 11.99
CA VAL A 64 6.66 -9.82 11.32
C VAL A 64 7.69 -8.88 10.70
N GLN A 65 8.96 -8.98 11.10
CA GLN A 65 10.02 -8.24 10.42
C GLN A 65 10.22 -8.81 9.02
N LEU A 66 10.16 -7.95 7.98
CA LEU A 66 10.20 -8.39 6.59
C LEU A 66 10.86 -7.35 5.69
N ASP A 67 11.87 -7.78 4.95
CA ASP A 67 12.38 -7.06 3.78
C ASP A 67 11.61 -7.54 2.53
N VAL A 68 10.82 -6.67 1.93
CA VAL A 68 10.03 -7.00 0.73
C VAL A 68 10.91 -7.20 -0.51
N THR A 69 12.17 -6.77 -0.51
CA THR A 69 13.12 -6.98 -1.61
C THR A 69 13.68 -8.40 -1.63
N ASP A 70 13.62 -9.11 -0.50
CA ASP A 70 13.95 -10.55 -0.45
C ASP A 70 12.71 -11.40 -0.78
N SER A 71 12.63 -11.85 -2.02
CA SER A 71 11.51 -12.68 -2.50
C SER A 71 11.35 -14.01 -1.74
N LYS A 72 12.44 -14.55 -1.18
CA LYS A 72 12.41 -15.80 -0.39
C LYS A 72 11.84 -15.53 1.01
N ALA A 73 12.23 -14.39 1.62
CA ALA A 73 11.66 -13.95 2.89
C ALA A 73 10.16 -13.68 2.76
N VAL A 74 9.73 -13.02 1.67
CA VAL A 74 8.30 -12.80 1.37
C VAL A 74 7.55 -14.12 1.23
N ALA A 75 8.11 -15.09 0.51
CA ALA A 75 7.50 -16.41 0.36
C ALA A 75 7.38 -17.16 1.70
N ALA A 76 8.41 -17.07 2.54
CA ALA A 76 8.39 -17.67 3.87
C ALA A 76 7.34 -17.00 4.78
N ALA A 77 7.26 -15.67 4.78
CA ALA A 77 6.28 -14.91 5.55
C ALA A 77 4.84 -15.24 5.12
N ALA A 78 4.57 -15.33 3.82
CA ALA A 78 3.25 -15.70 3.31
C ALA A 78 2.82 -17.10 3.78
N ARG A 79 3.71 -18.10 3.68
CA ARG A 79 3.42 -19.46 4.17
C ARG A 79 3.20 -19.49 5.68
N ALA A 80 4.09 -18.89 6.46
CA ALA A 80 3.98 -18.87 7.91
C ALA A 80 2.69 -18.18 8.41
N ALA A 81 2.31 -17.06 7.76
CA ALA A 81 1.06 -16.39 8.05
C ALA A 81 -0.15 -17.26 7.74
N ASN A 82 -0.14 -17.94 6.59
CA ASN A 82 -1.22 -18.83 6.17
C ASN A 82 -1.34 -20.07 7.11
N GLU A 83 -0.24 -20.66 7.52
CA GLU A 83 -0.21 -21.79 8.45
C GLU A 83 -0.73 -21.39 9.83
N ARG A 84 -0.28 -20.24 10.35
CA ARG A 84 -0.64 -19.77 11.70
C ARG A 84 -2.10 -19.36 11.81
N HIS A 85 -2.68 -18.75 10.78
CA HIS A 85 -4.02 -18.17 10.82
C HIS A 85 -5.05 -18.96 10.00
N GLY A 86 -4.65 -20.06 9.39
CA GLY A 86 -5.49 -20.92 8.55
C GLY A 86 -5.76 -20.38 7.15
N ALA A 87 -5.63 -19.08 6.94
CA ALA A 87 -5.68 -18.41 5.63
C ALA A 87 -5.27 -16.94 5.75
N VAL A 88 -4.67 -16.36 4.70
CA VAL A 88 -4.60 -14.92 4.51
C VAL A 88 -5.55 -14.56 3.36
N ASP A 89 -6.61 -13.82 3.66
CA ASP A 89 -7.67 -13.47 2.71
C ASP A 89 -7.39 -12.13 2.01
N ILE A 90 -6.64 -11.25 2.67
CA ILE A 90 -6.37 -9.88 2.21
C ILE A 90 -4.87 -9.61 2.27
N LEU A 91 -4.32 -9.09 1.18
CA LEU A 91 -2.99 -8.51 1.13
C LEU A 91 -3.06 -7.02 0.85
N ILE A 92 -2.36 -6.22 1.66
CA ILE A 92 -2.08 -4.82 1.36
C ILE A 92 -0.59 -4.70 1.06
N ALA A 93 -0.25 -4.60 -0.22
CA ALA A 93 1.12 -4.40 -0.70
C ALA A 93 1.44 -2.91 -0.65
N ASN A 94 1.74 -2.41 0.58
CA ASN A 94 1.91 -1.00 0.89
C ASN A 94 3.37 -0.56 1.04
N ALA A 95 4.30 -1.46 1.35
CA ALA A 95 5.71 -1.10 1.52
C ALA A 95 6.23 -0.27 0.34
N GLY A 96 6.94 0.80 0.64
CA GLY A 96 7.49 1.70 -0.36
C GLY A 96 8.42 2.73 0.27
N ILE A 97 9.26 3.34 -0.55
CA ILE A 97 10.20 4.39 -0.16
C ILE A 97 10.07 5.59 -1.09
N ALA A 98 10.40 6.77 -0.57
CA ALA A 98 10.66 7.95 -1.37
C ALA A 98 12.15 8.29 -1.31
N TRP A 99 12.64 8.98 -2.31
CA TRP A 99 14.00 9.46 -2.37
C TRP A 99 14.02 10.98 -2.51
N PRO A 100 15.04 11.68 -2.02
CA PRO A 100 15.16 13.13 -2.21
C PRO A 100 15.12 13.54 -3.68
N ASP A 101 14.81 14.82 -3.94
CA ASP A 101 14.83 15.42 -5.27
C ASP A 101 16.13 15.09 -6.02
N THR A 102 16.01 14.38 -7.13
CA THR A 102 17.15 13.88 -7.91
C THR A 102 16.90 14.08 -9.40
N PRO A 103 17.69 14.93 -10.09
CA PRO A 103 17.62 15.06 -11.54
C PRO A 103 17.85 13.72 -12.24
N GLY A 104 17.10 13.45 -13.31
CA GLY A 104 17.21 12.19 -14.03
C GLY A 104 18.60 11.89 -14.57
N GLU A 105 19.30 12.92 -15.08
CA GLU A 105 20.67 12.83 -15.60
C GLU A 105 21.75 12.67 -14.51
N GLY A 106 21.43 13.00 -13.27
CA GLY A 106 22.33 12.87 -12.11
C GLY A 106 21.99 11.69 -11.20
N MET A 107 20.99 10.90 -11.56
CA MET A 107 20.55 9.75 -10.75
C MET A 107 21.53 8.57 -10.92
N SER A 108 22.05 8.06 -9.80
CA SER A 108 22.89 6.85 -9.86
C SER A 108 22.03 5.59 -10.07
N ASP A 109 22.65 4.57 -10.67
CA ASP A 109 22.02 3.26 -10.85
C ASP A 109 21.57 2.66 -9.52
N GLU A 110 22.34 2.87 -8.44
CA GLU A 110 22.02 2.38 -7.10
C GLU A 110 20.71 2.98 -6.57
N VAL A 111 20.52 4.30 -6.71
CA VAL A 111 19.31 4.99 -6.30
C VAL A 111 18.11 4.53 -7.12
N TRP A 112 18.28 4.43 -8.44
CA TRP A 112 17.26 3.92 -9.33
C TRP A 112 16.82 2.52 -8.94
N LEU A 113 17.77 1.60 -8.84
CA LEU A 113 17.51 0.19 -8.52
C LEU A 113 16.88 0.04 -7.14
N LYS A 114 17.35 0.78 -6.15
CA LYS A 114 16.79 0.71 -4.78
C LYS A 114 15.31 1.07 -4.74
N VAL A 115 14.90 2.12 -5.43
CA VAL A 115 13.48 2.52 -5.47
C VAL A 115 12.65 1.50 -6.25
N VAL A 116 13.15 1.02 -7.39
CA VAL A 116 12.48 -0.02 -8.19
C VAL A 116 12.36 -1.33 -7.39
N ASP A 117 13.38 -1.72 -6.67
CA ASP A 117 13.38 -2.97 -5.89
C ASP A 117 12.35 -2.95 -4.77
N VAL A 118 12.22 -1.83 -4.05
CA VAL A 118 11.24 -1.74 -2.97
C VAL A 118 9.83 -1.52 -3.53
N ASP A 119 9.66 -0.49 -4.38
CA ASP A 119 8.33 0.01 -4.76
C ASP A 119 7.63 -0.82 -5.83
N LEU A 120 8.40 -1.51 -6.69
CA LEU A 120 7.86 -2.37 -7.73
C LEU A 120 8.12 -3.85 -7.47
N ASN A 121 9.39 -4.26 -7.35
CA ASN A 121 9.72 -5.68 -7.19
C ASN A 121 9.16 -6.22 -5.87
N GLY A 122 9.29 -5.47 -4.76
CA GLY A 122 8.75 -5.85 -3.46
C GLY A 122 7.22 -5.96 -3.45
N ALA A 123 6.53 -5.04 -4.13
CA ALA A 123 5.08 -5.14 -4.34
C ALA A 123 4.71 -6.39 -5.17
N TYR A 124 5.46 -6.67 -6.24
CA TYR A 124 5.24 -7.85 -7.08
C TYR A 124 5.49 -9.16 -6.32
N TRP A 125 6.61 -9.26 -5.57
CA TRP A 125 6.89 -10.45 -4.77
C TRP A 125 5.78 -10.70 -3.73
N SER A 126 5.32 -9.64 -3.07
CA SER A 126 4.21 -9.72 -2.13
C SER A 126 2.94 -10.23 -2.83
N CYS A 127 2.51 -9.58 -3.91
CA CYS A 127 1.33 -10.00 -4.66
C CYS A 127 1.43 -11.46 -5.10
N ARG A 128 2.57 -11.88 -5.68
CA ARG A 128 2.78 -13.24 -6.19
C ARG A 128 2.66 -14.30 -5.10
N GLU A 129 3.36 -14.12 -4.00
CA GLU A 129 3.44 -15.16 -2.97
C GLU A 129 2.13 -15.32 -2.19
N PHE A 130 1.45 -14.22 -1.88
CA PHE A 130 0.14 -14.31 -1.26
C PHE A 130 -0.95 -14.77 -2.23
N ALA A 131 -0.90 -14.33 -3.49
CA ALA A 131 -1.85 -14.79 -4.51
C ALA A 131 -1.78 -16.30 -4.76
N ARG A 132 -0.61 -16.93 -4.72
CA ARG A 132 -0.50 -18.40 -4.84
C ARG A 132 -1.43 -19.12 -3.88
N LEU A 133 -1.41 -18.71 -2.61
CA LEU A 133 -2.23 -19.29 -1.55
C LEU A 133 -3.72 -18.92 -1.71
N MET A 134 -4.02 -17.71 -2.17
CA MET A 134 -5.39 -17.26 -2.44
C MET A 134 -6.01 -18.01 -3.63
N LEU A 135 -5.24 -18.20 -4.70
CA LEU A 135 -5.65 -18.88 -5.92
C LEU A 135 -5.94 -20.37 -5.70
N GLU A 136 -5.21 -21.04 -4.81
CA GLU A 136 -5.50 -22.42 -4.39
C GLU A 136 -6.88 -22.54 -3.71
N ARG A 137 -7.31 -21.49 -3.01
CA ARG A 137 -8.60 -21.44 -2.32
C ARG A 137 -9.73 -20.83 -3.17
N GLY A 138 -9.41 -20.27 -4.34
CA GLY A 138 -10.37 -19.61 -5.22
C GLY A 138 -10.95 -18.30 -4.63
N ARG A 139 -10.24 -17.63 -3.71
CA ARG A 139 -10.69 -16.36 -3.11
C ARG A 139 -9.55 -15.54 -2.54
N GLY A 140 -9.64 -14.22 -2.68
CA GLY A 140 -8.69 -13.27 -2.10
C GLY A 140 -8.93 -11.84 -2.57
N ALA A 141 -8.41 -10.88 -1.81
CA ALA A 141 -8.39 -9.47 -2.18
C ALA A 141 -6.99 -8.90 -1.98
N ILE A 142 -6.43 -8.29 -3.02
CA ILE A 142 -5.12 -7.65 -2.99
C ILE A 142 -5.31 -6.17 -3.29
N VAL A 143 -4.74 -5.31 -2.44
CA VAL A 143 -4.68 -3.87 -2.67
C VAL A 143 -3.22 -3.45 -2.72
N THR A 144 -2.80 -2.87 -3.85
CA THR A 144 -1.46 -2.31 -4.03
C THR A 144 -1.45 -0.81 -3.77
N LEU A 145 -0.35 -0.28 -3.24
CA LEU A 145 -0.14 1.16 -3.09
C LEU A 145 0.62 1.70 -4.31
N GLY A 146 -0.14 2.31 -5.21
CA GLY A 146 0.36 3.18 -6.26
C GLY A 146 0.68 4.59 -5.71
N SER A 147 0.50 5.57 -6.56
CA SER A 147 0.62 7.00 -6.26
C SER A 147 0.02 7.80 -7.42
N MET A 148 -0.45 9.01 -7.18
CA MET A 148 -0.70 9.96 -8.28
C MET A 148 0.52 10.14 -9.18
N SER A 149 1.72 9.97 -8.62
CA SER A 149 3.01 10.01 -9.34
C SER A 149 3.14 8.96 -10.45
N GLY A 150 2.33 7.91 -10.42
CA GLY A 150 2.22 6.96 -11.53
C GLY A 150 1.33 7.43 -12.68
N LEU A 151 0.63 8.56 -12.52
CA LEU A 151 -0.26 9.15 -13.53
C LEU A 151 0.30 10.46 -14.10
N ILE A 152 1.11 11.17 -13.33
CA ILE A 152 1.66 12.48 -13.66
C ILE A 152 3.16 12.54 -13.42
N SER A 153 3.81 13.58 -13.95
CA SER A 153 5.14 14.01 -13.51
C SER A 153 4.99 15.05 -12.40
N ASN A 154 5.57 14.75 -11.25
CA ASN A 154 5.51 15.65 -10.10
C ASN A 154 6.35 16.91 -10.31
N LYS A 155 5.93 17.99 -9.67
CA LYS A 155 6.71 19.22 -9.52
C LYS A 155 6.50 19.84 -8.13
N PRO A 156 7.49 20.56 -7.59
CA PRO A 156 8.77 20.90 -8.24
C PRO A 156 9.82 19.77 -8.19
N GLN A 157 9.61 18.72 -7.37
CA GLN A 157 10.60 17.64 -7.19
C GLN A 157 10.72 16.72 -8.41
N ARG A 158 11.97 16.33 -8.69
CA ARG A 158 12.34 15.39 -9.74
C ARG A 158 12.52 13.99 -9.14
N GLN A 159 11.75 13.04 -9.62
CA GLN A 159 11.69 11.69 -9.03
C GLN A 159 11.30 10.63 -10.07
N ALA A 160 11.99 10.63 -11.22
CA ALA A 160 11.69 9.73 -12.35
C ALA A 160 11.65 8.25 -11.94
N HIS A 161 12.53 7.81 -11.04
CA HIS A 161 12.56 6.44 -10.47
C HIS A 161 11.22 6.08 -9.79
N TYR A 162 10.73 6.96 -8.91
CA TYR A 162 9.49 6.75 -8.17
C TYR A 162 8.27 6.78 -9.10
N ASN A 163 8.21 7.77 -10.00
CA ASN A 163 7.12 7.90 -10.97
C ASN A 163 7.03 6.65 -11.85
N ALA A 164 8.18 6.17 -12.36
CA ALA A 164 8.25 4.96 -13.18
C ALA A 164 7.81 3.71 -12.38
N ALA A 165 8.30 3.53 -11.14
CA ALA A 165 7.91 2.41 -10.30
C ALA A 165 6.40 2.42 -9.99
N LYS A 166 5.82 3.57 -9.64
CA LYS A 166 4.40 3.68 -9.33
C LYS A 166 3.49 3.54 -10.57
N ALA A 167 3.93 4.01 -11.74
CA ALA A 167 3.25 3.74 -13.01
C ALA A 167 3.26 2.22 -13.33
N ALA A 168 4.40 1.56 -13.10
CA ALA A 168 4.51 0.12 -13.27
C ALA A 168 3.60 -0.66 -12.29
N VAL A 169 3.48 -0.23 -11.02
CA VAL A 169 2.53 -0.83 -10.05
C VAL A 169 1.08 -0.69 -10.54
N HIS A 170 0.69 0.45 -11.12
CA HIS A 170 -0.65 0.61 -11.69
C HIS A 170 -0.93 -0.41 -12.80
N HIS A 171 0.02 -0.57 -13.72
CA HIS A 171 -0.17 -1.51 -14.84
C HIS A 171 -0.05 -2.95 -14.38
N MET A 172 0.88 -3.29 -13.50
CA MET A 172 1.00 -4.60 -12.85
C MET A 172 -0.31 -5.01 -12.18
N THR A 173 -0.97 -4.08 -11.46
CA THR A 173 -2.29 -4.33 -10.85
C THR A 173 -3.31 -4.78 -11.88
N ARG A 174 -3.39 -4.10 -13.03
CA ARG A 174 -4.32 -4.48 -14.11
C ARG A 174 -4.00 -5.85 -14.69
N SER A 175 -2.72 -6.13 -14.93
CA SER A 175 -2.27 -7.41 -15.48
C SER A 175 -2.62 -8.57 -14.54
N LEU A 176 -2.25 -8.45 -13.26
CA LEU A 176 -2.54 -9.48 -12.26
C LEU A 176 -4.05 -9.66 -12.03
N ALA A 177 -4.83 -8.58 -12.08
CA ALA A 177 -6.28 -8.65 -12.01
C ALA A 177 -6.88 -9.46 -13.17
N GLY A 178 -6.41 -9.23 -14.39
CA GLY A 178 -6.83 -9.98 -15.58
C GLY A 178 -6.50 -11.47 -15.50
N GLU A 179 -5.32 -11.82 -14.96
CA GLU A 179 -4.89 -13.20 -14.83
C GLU A 179 -5.63 -13.99 -13.73
N TRP A 180 -6.08 -13.28 -12.66
CA TRP A 180 -6.56 -13.95 -11.44
C TRP A 180 -8.06 -13.82 -11.19
N ALA A 181 -8.76 -12.95 -11.93
CA ALA A 181 -10.19 -12.67 -11.71
C ALA A 181 -11.06 -13.94 -11.82
N GLU A 182 -10.90 -14.74 -12.87
CA GLU A 182 -11.65 -15.98 -13.06
C GLU A 182 -11.37 -17.04 -11.97
N ARG A 183 -10.25 -16.86 -11.27
CA ARG A 183 -9.81 -17.74 -10.18
C ARG A 183 -10.15 -17.18 -8.79
N GLY A 184 -11.04 -16.17 -8.74
CA GLY A 184 -11.61 -15.63 -7.51
C GLY A 184 -10.72 -14.66 -6.72
N VAL A 185 -9.63 -14.13 -7.30
CA VAL A 185 -8.78 -13.14 -6.63
C VAL A 185 -8.93 -11.78 -7.30
N ARG A 186 -9.31 -10.78 -6.51
CA ARG A 186 -9.39 -9.37 -6.95
C ARG A 186 -8.08 -8.66 -6.65
N VAL A 187 -7.63 -7.80 -7.57
CA VAL A 187 -6.44 -6.97 -7.39
C VAL A 187 -6.80 -5.54 -7.78
N ASN A 188 -6.68 -4.60 -6.85
CA ASN A 188 -6.92 -3.19 -7.10
C ASN A 188 -5.77 -2.34 -6.55
N CYS A 189 -5.68 -1.11 -6.97
CA CYS A 189 -4.65 -0.14 -6.56
C CYS A 189 -5.30 1.11 -5.97
N VAL A 190 -4.73 1.64 -4.90
CA VAL A 190 -5.00 3.01 -4.44
C VAL A 190 -3.84 3.90 -4.86
N ALA A 191 -4.14 5.06 -5.41
CA ALA A 191 -3.16 6.05 -5.88
C ALA A 191 -3.30 7.36 -5.08
N PRO A 192 -2.62 7.49 -3.93
CA PRO A 192 -2.68 8.69 -3.09
C PRO A 192 -1.90 9.87 -3.67
N THR A 193 -2.25 11.06 -3.21
CA THR A 193 -1.44 12.30 -3.28
C THR A 193 -0.43 12.38 -2.12
N TYR A 194 -0.01 13.61 -1.78
CA TYR A 194 0.76 13.90 -0.58
C TYR A 194 -0.10 13.67 0.66
N VAL A 195 0.30 12.70 1.47
CA VAL A 195 -0.42 12.26 2.67
C VAL A 195 0.39 12.64 3.90
N ASP A 196 -0.25 13.07 4.98
CA ASP A 196 0.44 13.38 6.24
C ASP A 196 1.02 12.12 6.89
N THR A 197 2.21 11.77 6.45
CA THR A 197 2.97 10.62 6.92
C THR A 197 4.42 11.01 7.16
N PRO A 198 5.19 10.22 7.91
CA PRO A 198 6.63 10.44 8.07
C PRO A 198 7.40 10.56 6.75
N MET A 199 6.94 9.92 5.68
CA MET A 199 7.55 10.00 4.35
C MET A 199 7.41 11.39 3.72
N SER A 200 6.25 12.04 3.86
CA SER A 200 5.93 13.30 3.18
C SER A 200 6.23 14.55 4.01
N ARG A 201 6.26 14.42 5.35
CA ARG A 201 6.46 15.55 6.28
C ARG A 201 7.68 16.43 5.99
N PRO A 202 8.84 15.92 5.54
CA PRO A 202 9.94 16.80 5.15
C PRO A 202 9.59 17.78 4.02
N GLY A 203 8.65 17.43 3.13
CA GLY A 203 8.16 18.31 2.07
C GLY A 203 7.25 19.43 2.58
N PHE A 204 6.55 19.22 3.71
CA PHE A 204 5.61 20.21 4.26
C PHE A 204 6.30 21.45 4.83
N THR A 205 7.52 21.31 5.30
CA THR A 205 8.35 22.43 5.78
C THR A 205 9.25 23.01 4.69
N ASN A 206 9.26 22.43 3.49
CA ASN A 206 10.04 22.91 2.38
C ASN A 206 9.37 24.14 1.74
N PRO A 207 10.02 25.34 1.72
CA PRO A 207 9.40 26.58 1.25
C PRO A 207 9.17 26.61 -0.27
N VAL A 208 9.75 25.69 -1.02
CA VAL A 208 9.55 25.56 -2.47
C VAL A 208 8.48 24.52 -2.80
N MET A 209 8.50 23.37 -2.12
CA MET A 209 7.60 22.26 -2.42
C MET A 209 6.17 22.54 -1.98
N MET A 210 5.97 22.91 -0.73
CA MET A 210 4.62 23.03 -0.15
C MET A 210 3.71 24.06 -0.86
N PRO A 211 4.19 25.25 -1.24
CA PRO A 211 3.35 26.19 -2.00
C PRO A 211 2.91 25.63 -3.36
N VAL A 212 3.82 24.97 -4.09
CA VAL A 212 3.49 24.37 -5.40
C VAL A 212 2.48 23.23 -5.23
N TRP A 213 2.66 22.37 -4.21
CA TRP A 213 1.70 21.30 -3.93
C TRP A 213 0.31 21.84 -3.61
N MET A 214 0.22 22.89 -2.80
CA MET A 214 -1.06 23.52 -2.45
C MET A 214 -1.69 24.25 -3.63
N GLU A 215 -0.90 24.89 -4.48
CA GLU A 215 -1.41 25.54 -5.69
C GLU A 215 -2.08 24.50 -6.60
N MET A 216 -1.44 23.36 -6.81
CA MET A 216 -1.90 22.27 -7.68
C MET A 216 -3.07 21.46 -7.07
N THR A 217 -3.30 21.53 -5.75
CA THR A 217 -4.33 20.75 -5.06
C THR A 217 -5.63 21.55 -4.94
N PRO A 218 -6.74 21.17 -5.60
CA PRO A 218 -8.02 21.87 -5.51
C PRO A 218 -8.56 22.00 -4.09
N MET A 219 -8.45 20.95 -3.27
CA MET A 219 -8.92 20.97 -1.88
C MET A 219 -8.00 21.73 -0.92
N LYS A 220 -6.88 22.30 -1.40
CA LYS A 220 -5.93 23.16 -0.66
C LYS A 220 -5.42 22.55 0.64
N ARG A 221 -5.27 21.26 0.68
CA ARG A 221 -4.72 20.51 1.81
C ARG A 221 -4.02 19.23 1.34
N VAL A 222 -3.18 18.66 2.20
CA VAL A 222 -2.70 17.28 2.05
C VAL A 222 -3.80 16.32 2.51
N ALA A 223 -3.74 15.08 2.04
CA ALA A 223 -4.63 14.03 2.55
C ALA A 223 -4.14 13.53 3.92
N ARG A 224 -5.06 13.01 4.72
CA ARG A 224 -4.73 12.24 5.91
C ARG A 224 -4.59 10.77 5.58
N ASP A 225 -3.84 10.04 6.38
CA ASP A 225 -3.63 8.60 6.20
C ASP A 225 -4.92 7.78 6.41
N ASP A 226 -5.81 8.22 7.31
CA ASP A 226 -7.13 7.60 7.51
C ASP A 226 -8.06 7.73 6.29
N GLU A 227 -7.93 8.78 5.48
CA GLU A 227 -8.69 8.95 4.25
C GLU A 227 -8.24 7.93 3.19
N ILE A 228 -6.93 7.61 3.15
CA ILE A 228 -6.40 6.57 2.27
C ILE A 228 -6.79 5.18 2.80
N ALA A 229 -6.66 4.95 4.11
CA ALA A 229 -7.02 3.70 4.76
C ALA A 229 -8.49 3.33 4.54
N SER A 230 -9.40 4.31 4.57
CA SER A 230 -10.83 4.11 4.29
C SER A 230 -11.08 3.57 2.87
N THR A 231 -10.33 4.07 1.88
CA THR A 231 -10.42 3.56 0.50
C THR A 231 -9.82 2.16 0.38
N ILE A 232 -8.72 1.89 1.08
CA ILE A 232 -8.12 0.55 1.13
C ILE A 232 -9.09 -0.44 1.77
N LEU A 233 -9.73 -0.08 2.88
CA LEU A 233 -10.77 -0.88 3.54
C LEU A 233 -11.90 -1.23 2.55
N PHE A 234 -12.44 -0.24 1.84
CA PHE A 234 -13.46 -0.48 0.81
C PHE A 234 -13.00 -1.51 -0.21
N LEU A 235 -11.78 -1.37 -0.76
CA LEU A 235 -11.25 -2.29 -1.78
C LEU A 235 -10.93 -3.69 -1.25
N ALA A 236 -10.63 -3.81 0.04
CA ALA A 236 -10.36 -5.08 0.71
C ALA A 236 -11.62 -5.89 1.01
N THR A 237 -12.78 -5.25 1.06
CA THR A 237 -14.05 -5.84 1.51
C THR A 237 -14.98 -6.25 0.36
N ASP A 238 -16.08 -6.92 0.69
CA ASP A 238 -17.13 -7.31 -0.26
C ASP A 238 -17.94 -6.10 -0.76
N ALA A 239 -17.78 -4.91 -0.18
CA ALA A 239 -18.35 -3.67 -0.70
C ALA A 239 -17.83 -3.34 -2.11
N SER A 240 -16.63 -3.81 -2.45
CA SER A 240 -15.99 -3.67 -3.77
C SER A 240 -15.96 -4.98 -4.57
N SER A 241 -16.86 -5.93 -4.31
CA SER A 241 -16.84 -7.27 -4.93
C SER A 241 -16.89 -7.27 -6.47
N ALA A 242 -17.40 -6.22 -7.09
CA ALA A 242 -17.42 -6.04 -8.55
C ALA A 242 -16.19 -5.28 -9.10
N MET A 243 -15.18 -4.99 -8.25
CA MET A 243 -14.01 -4.22 -8.66
C MET A 243 -12.76 -5.10 -8.69
N THR A 244 -12.12 -5.14 -9.85
CA THR A 244 -10.75 -5.68 -10.03
C THR A 244 -10.05 -4.92 -11.14
N GLY A 245 -8.74 -4.73 -11.05
CA GLY A 245 -7.93 -3.95 -12.01
C GLY A 245 -8.09 -2.43 -11.91
N ALA A 246 -8.84 -1.93 -10.95
CA ALA A 246 -9.03 -0.49 -10.76
C ALA A 246 -7.78 0.18 -10.16
N VAL A 247 -7.50 1.39 -10.61
CA VAL A 247 -6.60 2.34 -9.95
C VAL A 247 -7.46 3.47 -9.42
N VAL A 248 -7.67 3.46 -8.10
CA VAL A 248 -8.53 4.43 -7.42
C VAL A 248 -7.68 5.59 -6.92
N VAL A 249 -7.89 6.76 -7.51
CA VAL A 249 -7.17 7.98 -7.17
C VAL A 249 -7.78 8.61 -5.92
N VAL A 250 -6.94 8.92 -4.92
CA VAL A 250 -7.33 9.58 -3.65
C VAL A 250 -6.37 10.74 -3.43
N ASP A 251 -6.62 11.86 -4.09
CA ASP A 251 -5.60 12.87 -4.32
C ASP A 251 -6.00 14.33 -4.02
N CYS A 252 -7.09 14.53 -3.33
CA CYS A 252 -7.62 15.88 -3.06
C CYS A 252 -7.84 16.71 -4.35
N GLY A 253 -8.01 16.02 -5.49
CA GLY A 253 -8.22 16.60 -6.80
C GLY A 253 -6.93 17.00 -7.55
N TYR A 254 -5.74 16.60 -7.07
CA TYR A 254 -4.46 17.02 -7.65
C TYR A 254 -4.32 16.69 -9.15
N THR A 255 -4.88 15.57 -9.62
CA THR A 255 -4.71 15.08 -11.01
C THR A 255 -5.89 15.38 -11.95
N ILE A 256 -6.76 16.30 -11.60
CA ILE A 256 -7.93 16.62 -12.45
C ILE A 256 -7.65 17.62 -13.58
N TRP A 257 -6.48 18.27 -13.58
CA TRP A 257 -6.05 19.20 -14.64
C TRP A 257 -5.18 18.51 -15.68
#